data_aff92ea9e2c99ed40e82d03d722919a1
#
_entry.id   aff92ea9e2c99ed40e82d03d722919a1
#
_cell.length_a   1.000
_cell.length_b   1.000
_cell.length_c   1.000
_cell.angle_alpha   90.00
_cell.angle_beta   90.00
_cell.angle_gamma   90.00
#
_symmetry.space_group_name_H-M   'P 1'
#
loop_
_entity.id
_entity.type
_entity.pdbx_description
1 polymer ?
#
loop_
_entity_poly.entity_id
_entity_poly.type
_entity_poly.pdbx_seq_one_letter_code
_entity_poly.pdbx_strand_id
1 'polypeptide(L)'
;MEEQAVRHGRRWRHVWAALLASVVATGTWLTAQSPLSMRVPQFRKVILDGAFRAEGVALADVNRDGRIDVLAGNAWYAAPAPEALLTPSAWTRHEIAPLEPFDAPTGFSNAFHTFTLDVNGDGWPDQVILGFPGEPATWRANPGPRGGPWRTHLLSASTGNESPALARAVRGRGPVFVMGVNEQLGWLAPATSPFAPFEFHPISEPNHPTAHRYAHGLGVGDLDGDGRADVVGTRGYWLAPETPGASPWPFTPADLGPDAAHMAIYDVNGDGLADIVASAAHAVGVWWFEQRVASGARTFVKHAIDASFSQSHALDIGDLDGDGLADVVTGKRRWAHGPTGDPEPNAPGVLYWFQPRRTATGVTWAKHLIDDTSGVGNQVVVGEIDGDGRLDIASANKHGVFVFVQR
;
A
#
# COMPACT_ATOMS: atom_id res chain seq x y z
N MET A 1 54.53 -35.51 -29.20
CA MET A 1 53.87 -36.19 -30.32
C MET A 1 52.63 -35.32 -30.56
N GLU A 2 52.78 -34.36 -31.44
CA GLU A 2 52.40 -34.42 -32.87
C GLU A 2 50.86 -34.50 -32.97
N GLU A 3 50.20 -33.60 -33.54
CA GLU A 3 50.14 -32.85 -34.82
C GLU A 3 48.66 -32.96 -35.22
N GLN A 4 47.95 -32.15 -35.89
CA GLN A 4 48.16 -31.09 -36.87
C GLN A 4 46.85 -30.36 -37.14
N ALA A 5 47.02 -29.15 -37.56
CA ALA A 5 46.06 -28.24 -38.13
C ALA A 5 45.56 -28.68 -39.53
N VAL A 6 44.37 -28.23 -39.93
CA VAL A 6 44.13 -27.83 -41.34
C VAL A 6 43.10 -26.68 -41.41
N ARG A 7 43.53 -25.61 -42.04
CA ARG A 7 42.76 -24.45 -42.53
C ARG A 7 41.94 -24.84 -43.78
N HIS A 8 40.79 -24.19 -43.99
CA HIS A 8 40.44 -23.77 -45.36
C HIS A 8 39.49 -22.56 -45.29
N GLY A 9 39.99 -21.43 -45.78
CA GLY A 9 39.24 -20.25 -46.08
C GLY A 9 38.67 -20.29 -47.51
N ARG A 10 37.59 -19.58 -47.71
CA ARG A 10 37.23 -19.08 -49.05
C ARG A 10 36.58 -17.70 -48.93
N ARG A 11 37.28 -16.74 -49.56
CA ARG A 11 36.80 -15.41 -49.92
C ARG A 11 35.84 -15.56 -51.11
N TRP A 12 34.73 -14.76 -51.13
CA TRP A 12 34.13 -14.30 -52.38
C TRP A 12 33.80 -12.81 -52.34
N ARG A 13 34.00 -12.22 -53.44
CA ARG A 13 34.19 -10.81 -53.80
C ARG A 13 32.84 -10.11 -54.05
N HIS A 14 32.95 -8.79 -53.92
CA HIS A 14 31.96 -7.75 -54.29
C HIS A 14 31.31 -7.91 -55.67
N VAL A 15 30.01 -7.62 -55.74
CA VAL A 15 29.34 -7.13 -56.95
C VAL A 15 28.43 -5.95 -56.55
N TRP A 16 28.79 -4.79 -57.12
CA TRP A 16 27.96 -3.60 -57.07
C TRP A 16 26.90 -3.72 -58.16
N ALA A 17 25.58 -3.52 -57.82
CA ALA A 17 24.55 -3.22 -58.76
C ALA A 17 23.75 -2.03 -58.24
N ALA A 18 23.91 -0.91 -58.93
CA ALA A 18 23.12 0.28 -58.75
C ALA A 18 21.70 0.05 -59.33
N LEU A 19 20.66 0.31 -58.55
CA LEU A 19 19.28 0.44 -59.07
C LEU A 19 18.67 1.73 -58.55
N LEU A 20 18.20 2.51 -59.49
CA LEU A 20 17.59 3.83 -59.37
C LEU A 20 16.37 3.81 -58.41
N ALA A 21 16.35 4.79 -57.53
CA ALA A 21 15.26 5.08 -56.63
C ALA A 21 14.07 5.71 -57.38
N SER A 22 12.93 5.06 -57.32
CA SER A 22 11.63 5.69 -57.55
C SER A 22 11.07 6.09 -56.17
N VAL A 23 11.08 7.40 -55.88
CA VAL A 23 10.41 7.96 -54.70
C VAL A 23 8.91 7.90 -54.92
N VAL A 24 8.27 6.91 -54.34
CA VAL A 24 6.82 6.94 -54.13
C VAL A 24 6.60 7.53 -52.71
N ALA A 25 6.17 8.78 -52.67
CA ALA A 25 5.73 9.44 -51.46
C ALA A 25 4.40 8.80 -51.00
N THR A 26 4.46 7.75 -50.20
CA THR A 26 3.30 7.31 -49.43
C THR A 26 3.13 8.23 -48.22
N GLY A 27 2.22 9.17 -48.36
CA GLY A 27 1.75 9.98 -47.24
C GLY A 27 1.11 9.05 -46.19
N THR A 28 1.86 8.73 -45.16
CA THR A 28 1.28 8.16 -43.91
C THR A 28 0.44 9.25 -43.26
N TRP A 29 -0.86 9.15 -43.42
CA TRP A 29 -1.80 9.89 -42.59
C TRP A 29 -1.59 9.35 -41.17
N LEU A 30 -0.83 10.06 -40.33
CA LEU A 30 -0.93 9.96 -38.90
C LEU A 30 -2.35 10.39 -38.53
N THR A 31 -3.25 9.41 -38.40
CA THR A 31 -4.49 9.66 -37.69
C THR A 31 -4.08 10.03 -36.30
N ALA A 32 -4.17 11.31 -35.94
CA ALA A 32 -4.16 11.73 -34.55
C ALA A 32 -5.29 10.92 -33.89
N GLN A 33 -4.91 9.92 -33.09
CA GLN A 33 -5.86 9.32 -32.20
C GLN A 33 -6.35 10.47 -31.33
N SER A 34 -7.65 10.75 -31.41
CA SER A 34 -8.30 11.65 -30.48
C SER A 34 -7.89 11.17 -29.08
N PRO A 35 -7.48 12.07 -28.17
CA PRO A 35 -7.20 11.66 -26.80
C PRO A 35 -8.43 10.89 -26.34
N LEU A 36 -8.24 9.62 -25.97
CA LEU A 36 -9.27 8.84 -25.31
C LEU A 36 -9.76 9.73 -24.19
N SER A 37 -11.03 10.14 -24.23
CA SER A 37 -11.66 10.82 -23.11
C SER A 37 -11.55 9.86 -21.94
N MET A 38 -10.54 10.04 -21.09
CA MET A 38 -10.34 9.21 -19.92
C MET A 38 -11.59 9.35 -19.07
N ARG A 39 -12.32 8.26 -18.98
CA ARG A 39 -13.55 8.24 -18.21
C ARG A 39 -13.17 8.25 -16.75
N VAL A 40 -13.63 9.26 -16.02
CA VAL A 40 -13.44 9.31 -14.55
C VAL A 40 -14.01 8.03 -13.94
N PRO A 41 -13.19 7.24 -13.23
CA PRO A 41 -13.61 6.03 -12.54
C PRO A 41 -14.87 6.24 -11.70
N GLN A 42 -15.82 5.32 -11.82
CA GLN A 42 -17.03 5.29 -11.01
C GLN A 42 -17.02 4.02 -10.18
N PHE A 43 -17.36 4.13 -8.90
CA PHE A 43 -17.34 3.00 -7.99
C PHE A 43 -18.74 2.59 -7.54
N ARG A 44 -18.94 1.29 -7.37
CA ARG A 44 -20.15 0.70 -6.81
C ARG A 44 -19.83 0.08 -5.46
N LYS A 45 -20.43 0.63 -4.41
CA LYS A 45 -20.27 0.15 -3.03
C LYS A 45 -21.01 -1.18 -2.82
N VAL A 46 -20.30 -2.14 -2.24
CA VAL A 46 -20.84 -3.40 -1.74
C VAL A 46 -20.55 -3.49 -0.24
N ILE A 47 -21.59 -3.69 0.57
CA ILE A 47 -21.48 -3.86 2.01
C ILE A 47 -21.37 -5.37 2.27
N LEU A 48 -20.20 -5.82 2.72
CA LEU A 48 -19.96 -7.23 3.04
C LEU A 48 -20.43 -7.57 4.46
N ASP A 49 -20.23 -6.64 5.40
CA ASP A 49 -20.74 -6.74 6.77
C ASP A 49 -21.03 -5.32 7.30
N GLY A 50 -22.17 -5.13 7.92
CA GLY A 50 -22.55 -3.85 8.52
C GLY A 50 -22.11 -3.68 9.97
N ALA A 51 -21.39 -4.66 10.54
CA ALA A 51 -20.88 -4.59 11.90
C ALA A 51 -19.40 -4.17 11.93
N PHE A 52 -19.01 -3.53 13.02
CA PHE A 52 -17.61 -3.19 13.26
C PHE A 52 -16.79 -4.47 13.51
N ARG A 53 -16.01 -4.93 12.50
CA ARG A 53 -15.22 -6.15 12.54
C ARG A 53 -13.73 -5.90 12.68
N ALA A 54 -13.24 -4.81 12.07
CA ALA A 54 -11.83 -4.46 12.01
C ALA A 54 -11.67 -3.00 11.61
N GLU A 55 -10.47 -2.48 11.78
CA GLU A 55 -10.01 -1.20 11.23
C GLU A 55 -9.02 -1.40 10.09
N GLY A 56 -8.52 -2.62 9.93
CA GLY A 56 -7.68 -3.07 8.84
C GLY A 56 -8.38 -4.07 7.93
N VAL A 57 -7.97 -4.11 6.66
CA VAL A 57 -8.51 -4.97 5.61
C VAL A 57 -7.38 -5.48 4.72
N ALA A 58 -7.52 -6.68 4.19
CA ALA A 58 -6.59 -7.24 3.20
C ALA A 58 -7.33 -7.95 2.07
N LEU A 59 -6.66 -8.08 0.95
CA LEU A 59 -7.11 -8.78 -0.25
C LEU A 59 -6.21 -10.01 -0.51
N ALA A 60 -6.80 -11.16 -0.76
CA ALA A 60 -6.09 -12.37 -1.19
C ALA A 60 -7.07 -13.40 -1.75
N ASP A 61 -6.60 -14.29 -2.61
CA ASP A 61 -7.31 -15.52 -2.98
C ASP A 61 -7.12 -16.56 -1.84
N VAL A 62 -7.97 -16.45 -0.80
CA VAL A 62 -7.85 -17.21 0.46
C VAL A 62 -8.08 -18.70 0.26
N ASN A 63 -9.00 -19.05 -0.62
CA ASN A 63 -9.40 -20.44 -0.89
C ASN A 63 -8.77 -21.02 -2.15
N ARG A 64 -7.97 -20.23 -2.88
CA ARG A 64 -7.28 -20.57 -4.13
C ARG A 64 -8.24 -20.98 -5.24
N ASP A 65 -9.37 -20.29 -5.33
CA ASP A 65 -10.36 -20.49 -6.39
C ASP A 65 -10.19 -19.50 -7.57
N GLY A 66 -9.16 -18.67 -7.53
CA GLY A 66 -8.82 -17.69 -8.56
C GLY A 66 -9.56 -16.36 -8.42
N ARG A 67 -10.32 -16.15 -7.35
CA ARG A 67 -11.00 -14.89 -7.04
C ARG A 67 -10.39 -14.24 -5.81
N ILE A 68 -10.40 -12.92 -5.79
CA ILE A 68 -9.81 -12.18 -4.68
C ILE A 68 -10.86 -11.96 -3.60
N ASP A 69 -10.59 -12.52 -2.42
CA ASP A 69 -11.40 -12.44 -1.23
C ASP A 69 -10.98 -11.26 -0.35
N VAL A 70 -11.84 -10.90 0.61
CA VAL A 70 -11.59 -9.82 1.57
C VAL A 70 -11.42 -10.40 2.97
N LEU A 71 -10.35 -10.02 3.68
CA LEU A 71 -10.12 -10.39 5.08
C LEU A 71 -10.28 -9.15 5.97
N ALA A 72 -11.08 -9.28 7.04
CA ALA A 72 -11.26 -8.21 8.03
C ALA A 72 -11.49 -8.82 9.43
N GLY A 73 -10.55 -8.57 10.35
CA GLY A 73 -10.63 -9.09 11.71
C GLY A 73 -10.70 -10.62 11.78
N ASN A 74 -11.73 -11.13 12.42
CA ASN A 74 -11.93 -12.56 12.62
C ASN A 74 -12.72 -13.24 11.50
N ALA A 75 -12.86 -12.59 10.35
CA ALA A 75 -13.58 -13.14 9.21
C ALA A 75 -12.86 -12.91 7.88
N TRP A 76 -13.20 -13.74 6.90
CA TRP A 76 -12.96 -13.46 5.49
C TRP A 76 -14.24 -13.65 4.69
N TYR A 77 -14.32 -12.97 3.56
CA TYR A 77 -15.51 -12.93 2.70
C TYR A 77 -15.12 -13.45 1.33
N ALA A 78 -15.60 -14.67 1.01
CA ALA A 78 -15.35 -15.30 -0.27
C ALA A 78 -16.05 -14.54 -1.38
N ALA A 79 -15.27 -14.12 -2.39
CA ALA A 79 -15.79 -13.42 -3.54
C ALA A 79 -16.66 -14.34 -4.41
N PRO A 80 -17.85 -13.91 -4.84
CA PRO A 80 -18.65 -14.62 -5.81
C PRO A 80 -18.04 -14.53 -7.22
N ALA A 81 -18.68 -15.16 -8.19
CA ALA A 81 -18.33 -14.96 -9.60
C ALA A 81 -18.50 -13.47 -9.99
N PRO A 82 -17.71 -12.95 -10.95
CA PRO A 82 -17.66 -11.52 -11.30
C PRO A 82 -19.00 -10.87 -11.58
N GLU A 83 -19.94 -11.59 -12.21
CA GLU A 83 -21.29 -11.12 -12.50
C GLU A 83 -22.17 -10.89 -11.25
N ALA A 84 -21.84 -11.54 -10.13
CA ALA A 84 -22.53 -11.44 -8.87
C ALA A 84 -21.84 -10.53 -7.84
N LEU A 85 -20.68 -9.98 -8.17
CA LEU A 85 -19.82 -9.24 -7.23
C LEU A 85 -20.55 -8.05 -6.56
N LEU A 86 -21.44 -7.38 -7.30
CA LEU A 86 -22.23 -6.27 -6.79
C LEU A 86 -23.43 -6.70 -5.92
N THR A 87 -23.64 -7.99 -5.71
CA THR A 87 -24.73 -8.55 -4.90
C THR A 87 -24.19 -8.91 -3.51
N PRO A 88 -24.47 -8.12 -2.46
CA PRO A 88 -23.90 -8.38 -1.13
C PRO A 88 -24.17 -9.80 -0.61
N SER A 89 -25.37 -10.35 -0.85
CA SER A 89 -25.74 -11.69 -0.42
C SER A 89 -25.07 -12.84 -1.19
N ALA A 90 -24.35 -12.54 -2.28
CA ALA A 90 -23.56 -13.54 -3.01
C ALA A 90 -22.18 -13.77 -2.36
N TRP A 91 -21.68 -12.81 -1.59
CA TRP A 91 -20.47 -12.97 -0.80
C TRP A 91 -20.72 -13.91 0.38
N THR A 92 -19.82 -14.84 0.59
CA THR A 92 -19.93 -15.81 1.69
C THR A 92 -18.96 -15.48 2.80
N ARG A 93 -19.46 -15.12 3.98
CA ARG A 93 -18.66 -14.90 5.17
C ARG A 93 -18.22 -16.22 5.79
N HIS A 94 -16.93 -16.35 6.06
CA HIS A 94 -16.31 -17.44 6.80
C HIS A 94 -15.64 -16.89 8.06
N GLU A 95 -15.81 -17.59 9.18
CA GLU A 95 -15.17 -17.21 10.43
C GLU A 95 -13.78 -17.85 10.54
N ILE A 96 -12.77 -17.02 10.77
CA ILE A 96 -11.40 -17.44 11.06
C ILE A 96 -11.26 -17.77 12.55
N ALA A 97 -11.92 -16.96 13.39
CA ALA A 97 -12.05 -17.10 14.83
C ALA A 97 -13.43 -16.58 15.26
N PRO A 98 -13.87 -16.81 16.52
CA PRO A 98 -15.12 -16.25 17.00
C PRO A 98 -15.23 -14.75 16.76
N LEU A 99 -16.36 -14.31 16.21
CA LEU A 99 -16.59 -12.90 15.93
C LEU A 99 -16.74 -12.13 17.25
N GLU A 100 -15.95 -11.08 17.41
CA GLU A 100 -16.00 -10.20 18.58
C GLU A 100 -16.88 -8.99 18.27
N PRO A 101 -17.75 -8.57 19.20
CA PRO A 101 -18.48 -7.31 19.11
C PRO A 101 -17.57 -6.17 19.61
N PHE A 102 -17.34 -5.17 18.78
CA PHE A 102 -16.63 -3.94 19.17
C PHE A 102 -17.63 -2.78 19.26
N ASP A 103 -17.47 -1.94 20.29
CA ASP A 103 -18.28 -0.74 20.47
C ASP A 103 -17.70 0.39 19.58
N ALA A 104 -18.41 0.75 18.54
CA ALA A 104 -17.92 1.74 17.57
C ALA A 104 -17.65 3.14 18.19
N PRO A 105 -18.47 3.70 19.11
CA PRO A 105 -18.20 4.99 19.73
C PRO A 105 -16.94 5.06 20.57
N THR A 106 -16.62 4.01 21.35
CA THR A 106 -15.57 4.06 22.39
C THR A 106 -14.51 3.00 22.24
N GLY A 107 -14.79 1.94 21.47
CA GLY A 107 -13.91 0.79 21.32
C GLY A 107 -12.99 0.87 20.07
N PHE A 108 -12.03 -0.03 20.08
CA PHE A 108 -11.15 -0.33 18.97
C PHE A 108 -11.19 -1.82 18.67
N SER A 109 -10.91 -2.20 17.44
CA SER A 109 -10.80 -3.60 17.06
C SER A 109 -9.43 -4.16 17.46
N ASN A 110 -9.33 -5.50 17.48
CA ASN A 110 -8.06 -6.20 17.65
C ASN A 110 -7.27 -6.32 16.32
N ALA A 111 -7.77 -5.72 15.25
CA ALA A 111 -7.18 -5.78 13.91
C ALA A 111 -7.09 -4.37 13.32
N PHE A 112 -6.10 -3.58 13.79
CA PHE A 112 -5.81 -2.25 13.25
C PHE A 112 -5.32 -2.33 11.82
N HIS A 113 -4.44 -3.31 11.55
CA HIS A 113 -3.97 -3.63 10.21
C HIS A 113 -4.10 -5.11 9.98
N THR A 114 -4.49 -5.46 8.76
CA THR A 114 -4.58 -6.84 8.29
C THR A 114 -3.73 -6.97 7.03
N PHE A 115 -2.90 -8.01 6.98
CA PHE A 115 -2.09 -8.33 5.81
C PHE A 115 -2.25 -9.81 5.48
N THR A 116 -1.85 -10.18 4.27
CA THR A 116 -1.76 -11.56 3.84
C THR A 116 -0.35 -11.89 3.39
N LEU A 117 0.15 -13.02 3.82
CA LEU A 117 1.47 -13.54 3.47
C LEU A 117 1.46 -15.06 3.65
N ASP A 118 2.09 -15.81 2.78
CA ASP A 118 2.39 -17.22 3.04
C ASP A 118 3.59 -17.28 4.01
N VAL A 119 3.28 -17.28 5.31
CA VAL A 119 4.28 -17.20 6.39
C VAL A 119 5.00 -18.52 6.57
N ASN A 120 4.28 -19.64 6.43
CA ASN A 120 4.82 -20.97 6.69
C ASN A 120 5.36 -21.67 5.43
N GLY A 121 5.21 -21.07 4.26
CA GLY A 121 5.69 -21.58 2.98
C GLY A 121 4.88 -22.75 2.44
N ASP A 122 3.62 -22.91 2.85
CA ASP A 122 2.74 -24.00 2.39
C ASP A 122 1.93 -23.66 1.13
N GLY A 123 2.08 -22.43 0.64
CA GLY A 123 1.47 -21.90 -0.55
C GLY A 123 0.05 -21.33 -0.34
N TRP A 124 -0.48 -21.34 0.88
CA TRP A 124 -1.77 -20.73 1.20
C TRP A 124 -1.55 -19.35 1.86
N PRO A 125 -2.33 -18.33 1.49
CA PRO A 125 -2.21 -17.03 2.13
C PRO A 125 -2.69 -17.11 3.58
N ASP A 126 -1.78 -16.82 4.51
CA ASP A 126 -2.08 -16.69 5.93
C ASP A 126 -2.55 -15.26 6.25
N GLN A 127 -3.29 -15.09 7.34
CA GLN A 127 -3.69 -13.78 7.82
C GLN A 127 -2.68 -13.27 8.85
N VAL A 128 -2.16 -12.07 8.66
CA VAL A 128 -1.36 -11.35 9.67
C VAL A 128 -2.18 -10.21 10.24
N ILE A 129 -2.24 -10.13 11.57
CA ILE A 129 -2.95 -9.08 12.30
C ILE A 129 -1.95 -8.30 13.14
N LEU A 130 -1.90 -7.00 12.94
CA LEU A 130 -1.28 -6.04 13.82
C LEU A 130 -2.42 -5.34 14.60
N GLY A 131 -2.42 -5.56 15.91
CA GLY A 131 -3.48 -5.09 16.79
C GLY A 131 -3.30 -3.64 17.25
N PHE A 132 -3.95 -3.33 18.36
CA PHE A 132 -3.82 -2.04 19.02
C PHE A 132 -2.35 -1.81 19.42
N PRO A 133 -1.83 -0.57 19.31
CA PRO A 133 -0.44 -0.28 19.67
C PRO A 133 -0.07 -0.76 21.08
N GLY A 134 1.03 -1.51 21.17
CA GLY A 134 1.53 -2.15 22.37
C GLY A 134 1.03 -3.58 22.59
N GLU A 135 0.01 -4.03 21.85
CA GLU A 135 -0.43 -5.42 21.89
C GLU A 135 0.42 -6.31 20.95
N PRO A 136 0.39 -7.62 21.11
CA PRO A 136 1.09 -8.54 20.24
C PRO A 136 0.61 -8.48 18.80
N ALA A 137 1.54 -8.60 17.84
CA ALA A 137 1.22 -8.97 16.47
C ALA A 137 1.12 -10.50 16.36
N THR A 138 0.15 -10.97 15.60
CA THR A 138 -0.08 -12.40 15.38
C THR A 138 -0.29 -12.73 13.93
N TRP A 139 -0.09 -13.98 13.57
CA TRP A 139 -0.54 -14.50 12.29
C TRP A 139 -1.33 -15.79 12.48
N ARG A 140 -2.24 -16.06 11.55
CA ARG A 140 -3.13 -17.22 11.58
C ARG A 140 -2.89 -18.06 10.35
N ALA A 141 -2.45 -19.30 10.58
CA ALA A 141 -2.16 -20.25 9.52
C ALA A 141 -3.45 -20.68 8.84
N ASN A 142 -3.54 -20.46 7.53
CA ASN A 142 -4.64 -20.93 6.70
C ASN A 142 -4.61 -22.46 6.64
N PRO A 143 -5.67 -23.17 7.05
CA PRO A 143 -5.69 -24.64 7.03
C PRO A 143 -5.73 -25.22 5.60
N GLY A 144 -5.91 -24.39 4.59
CA GLY A 144 -6.03 -24.82 3.20
C GLY A 144 -7.19 -25.78 2.96
N PRO A 145 -7.06 -26.72 2.00
CA PRO A 145 -8.15 -27.61 1.61
C PRO A 145 -8.54 -28.64 2.69
N ARG A 146 -7.71 -28.77 3.74
CA ARG A 146 -8.06 -29.64 4.86
C ARG A 146 -9.16 -29.07 5.72
N GLY A 147 -9.37 -27.76 5.63
CA GLY A 147 -10.31 -27.04 6.51
C GLY A 147 -9.90 -27.11 7.99
N GLY A 148 -10.74 -26.59 8.85
CA GLY A 148 -10.52 -26.58 10.29
C GLY A 148 -10.13 -25.20 10.82
N PRO A 149 -9.72 -25.12 12.12
CA PRO A 149 -9.40 -23.84 12.73
C PRO A 149 -8.10 -23.27 12.20
N TRP A 150 -8.06 -21.95 11.99
CA TRP A 150 -6.85 -21.21 11.72
C TRP A 150 -6.04 -21.10 13.02
N ARG A 151 -4.86 -21.71 13.03
CA ARG A 151 -4.00 -21.69 14.21
C ARG A 151 -3.28 -20.37 14.35
N THR A 152 -3.41 -19.73 15.50
CA THR A 152 -2.75 -18.45 15.79
C THR A 152 -1.33 -18.68 16.29
N HIS A 153 -0.40 -17.90 15.75
CA HIS A 153 1.02 -17.88 16.12
C HIS A 153 1.44 -16.44 16.42
N LEU A 154 2.40 -16.29 17.32
CA LEU A 154 2.99 -15.00 17.65
C LEU A 154 3.92 -14.55 16.50
N LEU A 155 3.73 -13.31 16.03
CA LEU A 155 4.65 -12.66 15.11
C LEU A 155 5.63 -11.78 15.87
N SER A 156 5.13 -10.90 16.73
CA SER A 156 5.91 -10.02 17.60
C SER A 156 5.19 -9.84 18.93
N ALA A 157 5.92 -9.75 20.02
CA ALA A 157 5.34 -9.55 21.36
C ALA A 157 4.72 -8.16 21.56
N SER A 158 5.06 -7.20 20.70
CA SER A 158 4.53 -5.84 20.75
C SER A 158 4.48 -5.25 19.35
N THR A 159 3.46 -4.45 19.08
CA THR A 159 3.38 -3.55 17.94
C THR A 159 3.52 -2.11 18.44
N GLY A 160 4.40 -1.33 17.82
CA GLY A 160 4.43 0.12 17.98
C GLY A 160 4.00 0.75 16.66
N ASN A 161 3.75 2.02 16.67
CA ASN A 161 3.23 2.89 15.64
C ASN A 161 1.94 2.40 14.93
N GLU A 162 1.16 3.35 14.43
CA GLU A 162 -0.14 3.10 13.81
C GLU A 162 -0.09 3.13 12.26
N SER A 163 1.09 3.01 11.69
CA SER A 163 1.27 3.03 10.24
C SER A 163 2.30 2.00 9.78
N PRO A 164 2.16 0.72 10.17
CA PRO A 164 3.09 -0.33 9.76
C PRO A 164 2.97 -0.57 8.25
N ALA A 165 4.06 -1.01 7.63
CA ALA A 165 4.10 -1.36 6.22
C ALA A 165 4.56 -2.80 6.00
N LEU A 166 3.95 -3.50 5.05
CA LEU A 166 4.49 -4.74 4.48
C LEU A 166 5.13 -4.40 3.13
N ALA A 167 6.44 -4.48 3.04
CA ALA A 167 7.17 -3.99 1.88
C ALA A 167 8.41 -4.84 1.55
N ARG A 168 8.91 -4.75 0.33
CA ARG A 168 10.20 -5.31 -0.08
C ARG A 168 11.34 -4.36 0.32
N ALA A 169 11.44 -4.08 1.62
CA ALA A 169 12.39 -3.12 2.16
C ALA A 169 13.84 -3.62 2.22
N VAL A 170 14.08 -4.92 2.11
CA VAL A 170 15.42 -5.50 2.25
C VAL A 170 15.80 -6.28 1.00
N ARG A 171 16.88 -5.87 0.36
CA ARG A 171 17.37 -6.50 -0.88
C ARG A 171 17.64 -7.99 -0.69
N GLY A 172 17.13 -8.81 -1.61
CA GLY A 172 17.30 -10.27 -1.61
C GLY A 172 16.40 -11.02 -0.62
N ARG A 173 15.47 -10.33 0.06
CA ARG A 173 14.43 -10.93 0.89
C ARG A 173 13.05 -10.78 0.24
N GLY A 174 12.08 -11.59 0.69
CA GLY A 174 10.66 -11.37 0.44
C GLY A 174 10.15 -10.11 1.14
N PRO A 175 8.82 -9.86 1.12
CA PRO A 175 8.22 -8.78 1.90
C PRO A 175 8.54 -8.93 3.39
N VAL A 176 8.81 -7.81 4.06
CA VAL A 176 9.07 -7.70 5.49
C VAL A 176 8.14 -6.66 6.10
N PHE A 177 7.81 -6.80 7.37
CA PHE A 177 7.08 -5.76 8.09
C PHE A 177 8.05 -4.68 8.55
N VAL A 178 7.77 -3.42 8.20
CA VAL A 178 8.48 -2.26 8.74
C VAL A 178 7.55 -1.59 9.74
N MET A 179 7.95 -1.56 11.01
CA MET A 179 7.11 -1.07 12.11
C MET A 179 7.93 -0.76 13.36
N GLY A 180 7.31 -0.07 14.31
CA GLY A 180 7.86 0.10 15.65
C GLY A 180 7.69 -1.18 16.49
N VAL A 181 8.71 -1.52 17.25
CA VAL A 181 8.67 -2.55 18.30
C VAL A 181 9.44 -2.02 19.51
N ASN A 182 8.77 -1.96 20.68
CA ASN A 182 9.37 -1.45 21.91
C ASN A 182 10.08 -0.10 21.72
N GLU A 183 9.40 0.86 21.09
CA GLU A 183 9.89 2.24 20.82
C GLU A 183 11.17 2.29 19.95
N GLN A 184 11.38 1.28 19.13
CA GLN A 184 12.43 1.25 18.12
C GLN A 184 11.84 0.88 16.77
N LEU A 185 12.13 1.65 15.73
CA LEU A 185 11.75 1.35 14.36
C LEU A 185 12.66 0.27 13.80
N GLY A 186 12.07 -0.71 13.13
CA GLY A 186 12.82 -1.78 12.51
C GLY A 186 12.00 -2.53 11.47
N TRP A 187 12.60 -3.55 10.91
CA TRP A 187 11.90 -4.50 10.06
C TRP A 187 11.91 -5.90 10.69
N LEU A 188 10.84 -6.63 10.43
CA LEU A 188 10.65 -7.99 10.92
C LEU A 188 10.53 -8.96 9.74
N ALA A 189 11.24 -10.06 9.84
CA ALA A 189 11.19 -11.15 8.86
C ALA A 189 10.94 -12.49 9.54
N PRO A 190 10.37 -13.46 8.82
CA PRO A 190 10.26 -14.82 9.33
C PRO A 190 11.60 -15.37 9.83
N ALA A 191 11.59 -15.95 11.01
CA ALA A 191 12.72 -16.69 11.55
C ALA A 191 12.97 -17.99 10.76
N THR A 192 14.06 -18.70 11.07
CA THR A 192 14.36 -20.01 10.44
C THR A 192 13.21 -21.01 10.63
N SER A 193 12.54 -21.00 11.80
CA SER A 193 11.31 -21.74 12.01
C SER A 193 10.11 -20.84 11.71
N PRO A 194 9.20 -21.19 10.79
CA PRO A 194 8.08 -20.34 10.44
C PRO A 194 7.07 -20.12 11.58
N PHE A 195 7.13 -20.97 12.62
CA PHE A 195 6.25 -20.86 13.80
C PHE A 195 6.89 -20.13 14.98
N ALA A 196 8.17 -19.72 14.88
CA ALA A 196 8.80 -18.83 15.84
C ALA A 196 8.39 -17.37 15.58
N PRO A 197 8.45 -16.50 16.59
CA PRO A 197 8.30 -15.06 16.37
C PRO A 197 9.28 -14.56 15.31
N PHE A 198 8.90 -13.54 14.57
CA PHE A 198 9.75 -12.93 13.55
C PHE A 198 10.97 -12.28 14.19
N GLU A 199 12.08 -12.32 13.49
CA GLU A 199 13.32 -11.67 13.88
C GLU A 199 13.22 -10.16 13.64
N PHE A 200 13.45 -9.37 14.69
CA PHE A 200 13.48 -7.92 14.61
C PHE A 200 14.88 -7.40 14.28
N HIS A 201 14.96 -6.55 13.27
CA HIS A 201 16.19 -5.90 12.81
C HIS A 201 16.03 -4.39 12.93
N PRO A 202 16.77 -3.72 13.82
CA PRO A 202 16.62 -2.29 14.04
C PRO A 202 16.98 -1.44 12.81
N ILE A 203 16.18 -0.41 12.55
CA ILE A 203 16.46 0.68 11.62
C ILE A 203 16.90 1.93 12.41
N SER A 204 16.14 2.29 13.46
CA SER A 204 16.44 3.46 14.29
C SER A 204 17.23 3.10 15.53
N GLU A 205 17.76 4.12 16.20
CA GLU A 205 18.16 4.02 17.59
C GLU A 205 16.93 3.74 18.49
N PRO A 206 17.11 3.14 19.69
CA PRO A 206 16.05 2.97 20.67
C PRO A 206 15.42 4.30 21.10
N ASN A 207 14.14 4.28 21.47
CA ASN A 207 13.36 5.46 21.90
C ASN A 207 13.33 6.59 20.86
N HIS A 208 13.33 6.22 19.58
CA HIS A 208 13.24 7.23 18.52
C HIS A 208 11.82 7.80 18.47
N PRO A 209 11.65 9.15 18.36
CA PRO A 209 10.32 9.78 18.39
C PRO A 209 9.33 9.27 17.33
N THR A 210 9.80 8.76 16.19
CA THR A 210 8.96 8.16 15.14
C THR A 210 8.47 6.74 15.50
N ALA A 211 9.02 6.13 16.54
CA ALA A 211 8.74 4.74 16.91
C ALA A 211 8.04 4.58 18.28
N HIS A 212 7.55 5.68 18.87
CA HIS A 212 6.79 5.58 20.12
C HIS A 212 5.47 4.80 19.89
N ARG A 213 4.88 4.30 20.96
CA ARG A 213 3.74 3.38 20.94
C ARG A 213 2.60 3.81 20.00
N TYR A 214 2.27 5.09 19.97
CA TYR A 214 1.17 5.67 19.17
C TYR A 214 1.69 6.57 18.05
N ALA A 215 2.93 6.35 17.59
CA ALA A 215 3.47 7.14 16.48
C ALA A 215 2.68 6.89 15.20
N HIS A 216 2.51 7.93 14.43
CA HIS A 216 1.94 7.91 13.10
C HIS A 216 2.99 8.34 12.08
N GLY A 217 2.73 8.07 10.81
CA GLY A 217 3.58 8.49 9.71
C GLY A 217 4.74 7.54 9.46
N LEU A 218 4.51 6.58 8.58
CA LEU A 218 5.55 5.69 8.06
C LEU A 218 5.32 5.49 6.57
N GLY A 219 6.40 5.58 5.80
CA GLY A 219 6.45 5.22 4.39
C GLY A 219 7.69 4.40 4.09
N VAL A 220 7.58 3.52 3.11
CA VAL A 220 8.68 2.66 2.63
C VAL A 220 8.75 2.75 1.12
N GLY A 221 9.89 3.16 0.57
CA GLY A 221 10.10 3.32 -0.88
C GLY A 221 11.48 3.85 -1.20
N ASP A 222 11.88 3.80 -2.45
CA ASP A 222 13.17 4.30 -2.93
C ASP A 222 13.14 5.84 -2.99
N LEU A 223 13.60 6.49 -1.91
CA LEU A 223 13.58 7.94 -1.77
C LEU A 223 14.72 8.62 -2.51
N ASP A 224 15.86 7.94 -2.64
CA ASP A 224 17.06 8.56 -3.21
C ASP A 224 17.41 8.09 -4.62
N GLY A 225 16.62 7.17 -5.18
CA GLY A 225 16.75 6.68 -6.55
C GLY A 225 17.86 5.62 -6.72
N ASP A 226 18.32 5.00 -5.63
CA ASP A 226 19.41 4.03 -5.67
C ASP A 226 18.93 2.56 -5.83
N GLY A 227 17.63 2.34 -5.93
CA GLY A 227 16.99 1.04 -6.11
C GLY A 227 16.82 0.25 -4.80
N ARG A 228 17.06 0.87 -3.64
CA ARG A 228 16.78 0.30 -2.32
C ARG A 228 15.57 1.01 -1.71
N ALA A 229 14.80 0.30 -0.91
CA ALA A 229 13.67 0.92 -0.24
C ALA A 229 14.13 1.56 1.07
N ASP A 230 13.98 2.86 1.15
CA ASP A 230 14.22 3.69 2.31
C ASP A 230 13.00 3.73 3.21
N VAL A 231 13.16 4.29 4.40
CA VAL A 231 12.07 4.48 5.35
C VAL A 231 11.93 5.96 5.68
N VAL A 232 10.73 6.48 5.58
CA VAL A 232 10.38 7.84 5.99
C VAL A 232 9.45 7.83 7.18
N GLY A 233 9.59 8.82 8.03
CA GLY A 233 8.67 9.12 9.11
C GLY A 233 8.48 10.63 9.26
N THR A 234 7.62 11.07 10.14
CA THR A 234 7.28 12.50 10.30
C THR A 234 8.47 13.39 10.70
N ARG A 235 9.53 12.81 11.27
CA ARG A 235 10.70 13.54 11.77
C ARG A 235 11.92 13.46 10.86
N GLY A 236 11.84 12.73 9.76
CA GLY A 236 12.95 12.55 8.84
C GLY A 236 12.92 11.18 8.16
N TYR A 237 14.05 10.76 7.66
CA TYR A 237 14.14 9.53 6.86
C TYR A 237 15.44 8.76 7.15
N TRP A 238 15.41 7.48 6.85
CA TRP A 238 16.54 6.55 6.92
C TRP A 238 16.80 6.01 5.53
N LEU A 239 18.00 6.25 5.00
CA LEU A 239 18.42 5.64 3.74
C LEU A 239 18.90 4.21 3.98
N ALA A 240 18.43 3.30 3.14
CA ALA A 240 18.79 1.89 3.25
C ALA A 240 20.28 1.68 2.99
N PRO A 241 21.01 0.99 3.88
CA PRO A 241 22.42 0.78 3.71
C PRO A 241 22.71 -0.19 2.54
N GLU A 242 23.87 -0.05 1.93
CA GLU A 242 24.36 -0.91 0.85
C GLU A 242 24.49 -2.37 1.29
N THR A 243 24.89 -2.58 2.54
CA THR A 243 25.00 -3.90 3.16
C THR A 243 23.71 -4.25 3.88
N PRO A 244 22.94 -5.24 3.41
CA PRO A 244 21.76 -5.71 4.11
C PRO A 244 22.09 -6.13 5.54
N GLY A 245 21.28 -5.67 6.49
CA GLY A 245 21.45 -5.99 7.92
C GLY A 245 22.38 -5.05 8.68
N ALA A 246 23.01 -4.06 8.05
CA ALA A 246 23.67 -2.98 8.80
C ALA A 246 22.62 -2.22 9.64
N SER A 247 22.96 -1.91 10.89
CA SER A 247 22.05 -1.28 11.85
C SER A 247 22.85 -0.44 12.85
N PRO A 248 22.34 0.72 13.30
CA PRO A 248 21.15 1.40 12.75
C PRO A 248 21.42 1.98 11.35
N TRP A 249 20.31 2.33 10.65
CA TRP A 249 20.42 3.00 9.36
C TRP A 249 20.76 4.49 9.55
N PRO A 250 21.46 5.13 8.60
CA PRO A 250 21.71 6.57 8.66
C PRO A 250 20.40 7.37 8.68
N PHE A 251 20.20 8.17 9.74
CA PHE A 251 19.04 9.05 9.88
C PHE A 251 19.35 10.48 9.44
N THR A 252 18.47 11.05 8.65
CA THR A 252 18.51 12.46 8.27
C THR A 252 17.23 13.15 8.75
N PRO A 253 17.34 14.16 9.63
CA PRO A 253 16.18 14.91 10.10
C PRO A 253 15.51 15.70 8.97
N ALA A 254 14.18 15.66 8.93
CA ALA A 254 13.34 16.50 8.07
C ALA A 254 11.98 16.70 8.73
N ASP A 255 11.36 17.86 8.53
CA ASP A 255 9.98 18.11 8.97
C ASP A 255 9.02 17.65 7.86
N LEU A 256 8.48 16.45 8.02
CA LEU A 256 7.52 15.84 7.09
C LEU A 256 6.08 15.88 7.64
N GLY A 257 5.81 16.84 8.51
CA GLY A 257 4.49 17.12 9.07
C GLY A 257 4.21 16.36 10.37
N PRO A 258 3.31 16.90 11.20
CA PRO A 258 2.91 16.23 12.43
C PRO A 258 1.96 15.08 12.12
N ASP A 259 2.14 13.97 12.80
CA ASP A 259 1.17 12.88 12.92
C ASP A 259 0.49 12.47 11.59
N ALA A 260 1.30 12.33 10.54
CA ALA A 260 0.82 11.79 9.27
C ALA A 260 0.34 10.34 9.47
N ALA A 261 -0.67 9.92 8.73
CA ALA A 261 -1.07 8.52 8.67
C ALA A 261 -0.02 7.68 7.89
N HIS A 262 -0.42 6.88 6.93
CA HIS A 262 0.54 6.26 6.01
C HIS A 262 1.18 7.31 5.10
N MET A 263 2.41 7.04 4.64
CA MET A 263 3.15 7.94 3.74
C MET A 263 3.51 7.15 2.48
N ALA A 264 3.09 7.65 1.31
CA ALA A 264 3.43 7.05 0.02
C ALA A 264 4.64 7.77 -0.59
N ILE A 265 5.57 7.01 -1.18
CA ILE A 265 6.81 7.52 -1.75
C ILE A 265 6.79 7.22 -3.25
N TYR A 266 6.69 8.26 -4.08
CA TYR A 266 6.76 8.15 -5.55
C TYR A 266 6.96 9.53 -6.18
N ASP A 267 7.40 9.57 -7.44
CA ASP A 267 7.58 10.80 -8.21
C ASP A 267 6.23 11.39 -8.64
N VAL A 268 5.73 12.34 -7.87
CA VAL A 268 4.43 13.01 -8.11
C VAL A 268 4.50 13.96 -9.31
N ASN A 269 5.57 14.75 -9.41
CA ASN A 269 5.67 15.86 -10.37
C ASN A 269 6.36 15.48 -11.69
N GLY A 270 7.04 14.32 -11.76
CA GLY A 270 7.72 13.84 -12.96
C GLY A 270 9.12 14.39 -13.15
N ASP A 271 9.77 14.84 -12.07
CA ASP A 271 11.12 15.39 -12.13
C ASP A 271 12.23 14.32 -11.90
N GLY A 272 11.82 13.08 -11.63
CA GLY A 272 12.71 11.95 -11.39
C GLY A 272 13.17 11.82 -9.94
N LEU A 273 12.66 12.65 -9.03
CA LEU A 273 12.88 12.53 -7.58
C LEU A 273 11.62 11.98 -6.92
N ALA A 274 11.79 11.06 -5.98
CA ALA A 274 10.64 10.54 -5.25
C ALA A 274 10.15 11.55 -4.21
N ASP A 275 8.87 11.89 -4.30
CA ASP A 275 8.15 12.75 -3.36
C ASP A 275 7.47 11.93 -2.27
N ILE A 276 6.87 12.59 -1.29
CA ILE A 276 6.16 11.93 -0.19
C ILE A 276 4.73 12.47 -0.14
N VAL A 277 3.74 11.59 -0.26
CA VAL A 277 2.32 11.94 -0.03
C VAL A 277 1.89 11.46 1.36
N ALA A 278 1.18 12.31 2.10
CA ALA A 278 0.74 12.02 3.44
C ALA A 278 -0.61 12.68 3.76
N SER A 279 -1.26 12.20 4.82
CA SER A 279 -2.53 12.72 5.31
C SER A 279 -2.54 12.86 6.83
N ALA A 280 -3.39 13.74 7.36
CA ALA A 280 -3.48 14.02 8.79
C ALA A 280 -4.31 12.97 9.53
N ALA A 281 -3.68 12.15 10.37
CA ALA A 281 -4.38 11.16 11.18
C ALA A 281 -5.38 11.80 12.17
N HIS A 282 -5.00 12.87 12.87
CA HIS A 282 -5.79 13.52 13.92
C HIS A 282 -6.10 14.99 13.66
N ALA A 283 -5.82 15.47 12.45
CA ALA A 283 -6.04 16.86 12.06
C ALA A 283 -6.77 16.91 10.70
N VAL A 284 -6.75 18.07 10.07
CA VAL A 284 -7.31 18.30 8.74
C VAL A 284 -6.17 18.33 7.72
N GLY A 285 -6.33 17.63 6.60
CA GLY A 285 -5.49 17.81 5.43
C GLY A 285 -4.90 16.53 4.84
N VAL A 286 -4.70 16.63 3.52
CA VAL A 286 -3.90 15.72 2.69
C VAL A 286 -2.90 16.60 1.96
N TRP A 287 -1.66 16.19 1.91
CA TRP A 287 -0.59 16.97 1.31
C TRP A 287 0.46 16.08 0.66
N TRP A 288 1.34 16.69 -0.15
CA TRP A 288 2.54 16.07 -0.63
C TRP A 288 3.75 16.97 -0.36
N PHE A 289 4.91 16.34 -0.20
CA PHE A 289 6.18 17.00 0.00
C PHE A 289 7.03 16.79 -1.25
N GLU A 290 7.18 17.85 -2.04
CA GLU A 290 8.05 17.87 -3.21
C GLU A 290 9.51 17.78 -2.74
N GLN A 291 10.19 16.70 -3.16
CA GLN A 291 11.61 16.57 -2.90
C GLN A 291 12.42 17.49 -3.82
N ARG A 292 13.40 18.17 -3.24
CA ARG A 292 14.37 18.96 -3.98
C ARG A 292 15.77 18.58 -3.54
N VAL A 293 16.70 18.44 -4.50
CA VAL A 293 18.09 18.10 -4.23
C VAL A 293 18.98 19.25 -4.69
N ALA A 294 19.77 19.81 -3.77
CA ALA A 294 20.76 20.84 -4.08
C ALA A 294 22.07 20.52 -3.36
N SER A 295 23.19 20.46 -4.10
CA SER A 295 24.51 20.15 -3.55
C SER A 295 24.55 18.85 -2.71
N GLY A 296 23.74 17.85 -3.07
CA GLY A 296 23.63 16.59 -2.36
C GLY A 296 22.73 16.61 -1.12
N ALA A 297 22.19 17.74 -0.73
CA ALA A 297 21.22 17.85 0.37
C ALA A 297 19.79 17.76 -0.16
N ARG A 298 18.94 16.94 0.51
CA ARG A 298 17.51 16.83 0.24
C ARG A 298 16.72 17.78 1.12
N THR A 299 15.78 18.48 0.53
CA THR A 299 14.80 19.31 1.21
C THR A 299 13.40 18.99 0.69
N PHE A 300 12.38 19.31 1.46
CA PHE A 300 10.99 18.98 1.12
C PHE A 300 10.13 20.23 1.19
N VAL A 301 9.37 20.50 0.13
CA VAL A 301 8.43 21.62 0.06
C VAL A 301 7.02 21.08 0.16
N LYS A 302 6.29 21.47 1.21
CA LYS A 302 4.92 21.02 1.46
C LYS A 302 3.93 21.72 0.54
N HIS A 303 3.10 20.91 -0.16
CA HIS A 303 1.99 21.37 -0.99
C HIS A 303 0.69 20.74 -0.49
N ALA A 304 -0.38 21.53 -0.40
CA ALA A 304 -1.69 21.02 -0.04
C ALA A 304 -2.33 20.29 -1.22
N ILE A 305 -2.95 19.14 -0.93
CA ILE A 305 -3.84 18.41 -1.86
C ILE A 305 -5.28 18.74 -1.52
N ASP A 306 -5.70 18.52 -0.27
CA ASP A 306 -7.05 18.81 0.22
C ASP A 306 -7.04 19.20 1.70
N ALA A 307 -8.02 20.01 2.12
CA ALA A 307 -8.21 20.41 3.50
C ALA A 307 -9.70 20.42 3.89
N SER A 308 -10.50 19.56 3.29
CA SER A 308 -11.97 19.59 3.46
C SER A 308 -12.49 18.51 4.41
N PHE A 309 -11.62 17.64 4.94
CA PHE A 309 -11.98 16.62 5.92
C PHE A 309 -10.82 16.34 6.87
N SER A 310 -11.13 15.72 7.98
CA SER A 310 -10.19 15.41 9.06
C SER A 310 -10.04 13.91 9.28
N GLN A 311 -9.09 13.52 10.14
CA GLN A 311 -8.90 12.15 10.65
C GLN A 311 -8.63 11.13 9.53
N SER A 312 -7.75 11.49 8.58
CA SER A 312 -7.37 10.62 7.48
C SER A 312 -6.29 9.63 7.94
N HIS A 313 -6.69 8.49 8.55
CA HIS A 313 -5.78 7.49 9.11
C HIS A 313 -5.24 6.49 8.09
N ALA A 314 -5.91 6.33 6.96
CA ALA A 314 -5.54 5.40 5.91
C ALA A 314 -5.24 6.12 4.61
N LEU A 315 -4.21 5.67 3.91
CA LEU A 315 -3.85 6.15 2.59
C LEU A 315 -3.24 4.98 1.81
N ASP A 316 -3.69 4.83 0.56
CA ASP A 316 -3.10 3.92 -0.40
C ASP A 316 -3.02 4.59 -1.77
N ILE A 317 -2.25 4.05 -2.69
CA ILE A 317 -2.04 4.60 -4.03
C ILE A 317 -2.25 3.54 -5.11
N GLY A 318 -2.75 3.97 -6.25
CA GLY A 318 -2.89 3.13 -7.45
C GLY A 318 -3.31 3.97 -8.64
N ASP A 319 -2.99 3.52 -9.84
CA ASP A 319 -3.43 4.14 -11.09
C ASP A 319 -4.88 3.71 -11.38
N LEU A 320 -5.85 4.48 -10.86
CA LEU A 320 -7.27 4.13 -10.93
C LEU A 320 -7.88 4.42 -12.29
N ASP A 321 -7.40 5.42 -13.00
CA ASP A 321 -7.95 5.83 -14.28
C ASP A 321 -7.13 5.37 -15.50
N GLY A 322 -6.00 4.69 -15.25
CA GLY A 322 -5.15 4.12 -16.29
C GLY A 322 -4.29 5.15 -17.03
N ASP A 323 -4.01 6.31 -16.41
CA ASP A 323 -3.22 7.38 -17.02
C ASP A 323 -1.70 7.21 -16.84
N GLY A 324 -1.29 6.23 -16.06
CA GLY A 324 0.11 5.91 -15.74
C GLY A 324 0.66 6.70 -14.56
N LEU A 325 -0.16 7.50 -13.86
CA LEU A 325 0.20 8.17 -12.62
C LEU A 325 -0.52 7.50 -11.44
N ALA A 326 0.14 7.46 -10.30
CA ALA A 326 -0.52 6.95 -9.11
C ALA A 326 -1.50 7.99 -8.53
N ASP A 327 -2.75 7.59 -8.38
CA ASP A 327 -3.78 8.32 -7.65
C ASP A 327 -3.67 8.03 -6.16
N VAL A 328 -4.18 8.94 -5.34
CA VAL A 328 -4.21 8.79 -3.87
C VAL A 328 -5.62 8.44 -3.42
N VAL A 329 -5.79 7.34 -2.72
CA VAL A 329 -7.04 6.94 -2.07
C VAL A 329 -6.93 7.16 -0.58
N THR A 330 -7.82 7.97 -0.03
CA THR A 330 -7.89 8.22 1.41
C THR A 330 -9.27 8.73 1.81
N GLY A 331 -9.54 8.81 3.09
CA GLY A 331 -10.84 9.24 3.60
C GLY A 331 -10.83 9.55 5.08
N LYS A 332 -11.99 9.90 5.61
CA LYS A 332 -12.18 10.18 7.02
C LYS A 332 -12.39 8.90 7.82
N ARG A 333 -11.56 8.68 8.84
CA ARG A 333 -11.85 7.71 9.89
C ARG A 333 -12.86 8.31 10.87
N ARG A 334 -14.01 7.67 11.01
CA ARG A 334 -14.99 8.11 12.01
C ARG A 334 -14.56 7.66 13.40
N TRP A 335 -14.50 8.61 14.32
CA TRP A 335 -14.19 8.40 15.74
C TRP A 335 -12.83 7.73 15.99
N ALA A 336 -11.79 8.31 15.46
CA ALA A 336 -10.44 7.89 15.85
C ALA A 336 -10.26 7.94 17.37
N HIS A 337 -10.71 9.01 18.01
CA HIS A 337 -10.74 9.17 19.49
C HIS A 337 -12.16 9.43 20.02
N GLY A 338 -13.16 8.69 19.49
CA GLY A 338 -14.55 8.80 19.94
C GLY A 338 -15.29 10.02 19.39
N PRO A 339 -16.54 10.22 19.83
CA PRO A 339 -17.42 11.23 19.25
C PRO A 339 -17.13 12.67 19.70
N THR A 340 -16.15 12.88 20.59
CA THR A 340 -15.76 14.20 21.13
C THR A 340 -14.28 14.51 21.01
N GLY A 341 -13.46 13.54 20.57
CA GLY A 341 -12.06 13.71 20.27
C GLY A 341 -11.83 14.12 18.81
N ASP A 342 -10.68 14.63 18.46
CA ASP A 342 -10.28 15.09 17.14
C ASP A 342 -11.18 16.17 16.49
N PRO A 343 -10.71 16.87 15.45
CA PRO A 343 -11.55 17.78 14.68
C PRO A 343 -12.70 17.08 13.98
N GLU A 344 -13.90 17.68 13.99
CA GLU A 344 -15.08 17.23 13.25
C GLU A 344 -15.44 15.75 13.47
N PRO A 345 -15.51 15.25 14.73
CA PRO A 345 -15.60 13.80 14.98
C PRO A 345 -16.87 13.19 14.39
N ASN A 346 -17.95 13.95 14.30
CA ASN A 346 -19.25 13.50 13.81
C ASN A 346 -19.55 13.86 12.35
N ALA A 347 -18.60 14.44 11.62
CA ALA A 347 -18.74 14.63 10.18
C ALA A 347 -18.83 13.28 9.45
N PRO A 348 -19.46 13.20 8.26
CA PRO A 348 -19.61 11.98 7.50
C PRO A 348 -18.28 11.26 7.24
N GLY A 349 -18.31 9.94 7.29
CA GLY A 349 -17.18 9.10 6.87
C GLY A 349 -17.07 9.11 5.35
N VAL A 350 -16.25 10.00 4.82
CA VAL A 350 -16.02 10.14 3.38
C VAL A 350 -14.87 9.29 2.91
N LEU A 351 -14.93 8.82 1.67
CA LEU A 351 -13.86 8.16 0.94
C LEU A 351 -13.68 8.88 -0.40
N TYR A 352 -12.47 9.31 -0.67
CA TYR A 352 -12.10 10.03 -1.89
C TYR A 352 -10.95 9.36 -2.61
N TRP A 353 -10.82 9.65 -3.91
CA TRP A 353 -9.57 9.52 -4.62
C TRP A 353 -9.17 10.87 -5.22
N PHE A 354 -7.86 11.10 -5.32
CA PHE A 354 -7.27 12.34 -5.79
C PHE A 354 -6.37 12.02 -6.97
N GLN A 355 -6.74 12.58 -8.13
CA GLN A 355 -6.01 12.42 -9.39
C GLN A 355 -4.96 13.51 -9.51
N PRO A 356 -3.66 13.19 -9.58
CA PRO A 356 -2.63 14.16 -9.90
C PRO A 356 -2.68 14.52 -11.37
N ARG A 357 -2.47 15.79 -11.67
CA ARG A 357 -2.36 16.29 -13.05
C ARG A 357 -1.11 17.15 -13.18
N ARG A 358 -0.14 16.63 -13.91
CA ARG A 358 1.10 17.36 -14.20
C ARG A 358 0.81 18.46 -15.22
N THR A 359 1.22 19.68 -14.91
CA THR A 359 1.08 20.86 -15.76
C THR A 359 2.43 21.54 -15.98
N ALA A 360 2.52 22.51 -16.88
CA ALA A 360 3.75 23.26 -17.10
C ALA A 360 4.21 24.07 -15.86
N THR A 361 3.33 24.30 -14.89
CA THR A 361 3.59 25.09 -13.69
C THR A 361 3.59 24.29 -12.39
N GLY A 362 3.51 22.97 -12.46
CA GLY A 362 3.49 22.07 -11.31
C GLY A 362 2.38 21.03 -11.38
N VAL A 363 1.95 20.54 -10.22
CA VAL A 363 0.91 19.53 -10.08
C VAL A 363 -0.37 20.15 -9.54
N THR A 364 -1.49 19.80 -10.14
CA THR A 364 -2.84 20.07 -9.62
C THR A 364 -3.54 18.76 -9.29
N TRP A 365 -4.50 18.77 -8.40
CA TRP A 365 -5.20 17.58 -7.95
C TRP A 365 -6.71 17.70 -8.23
N ALA A 366 -7.28 16.70 -8.88
CA ALA A 366 -8.72 16.58 -9.03
C ALA A 366 -9.27 15.65 -7.94
N LYS A 367 -10.21 16.15 -7.14
CA LYS A 367 -10.84 15.41 -6.04
C LYS A 367 -12.11 14.72 -6.53
N HIS A 368 -12.23 13.42 -6.30
CA HIS A 368 -13.37 12.61 -6.68
C HIS A 368 -13.94 11.87 -5.48
N LEU A 369 -15.25 12.01 -5.25
CA LEU A 369 -15.96 11.29 -4.21
C LEU A 369 -16.22 9.84 -4.66
N ILE A 370 -15.81 8.88 -3.82
CA ILE A 370 -16.15 7.47 -3.96
C ILE A 370 -17.43 7.17 -3.17
N ASP A 371 -17.43 7.55 -1.89
CA ASP A 371 -18.56 7.34 -0.98
C ASP A 371 -18.54 8.35 0.17
N ASP A 372 -19.70 8.69 0.73
CA ASP A 372 -19.86 9.67 1.80
C ASP A 372 -20.44 9.11 3.12
N THR A 373 -20.51 7.78 3.22
CA THR A 373 -21.13 7.10 4.37
C THR A 373 -20.29 5.97 4.95
N SER A 374 -19.19 5.59 4.31
CA SER A 374 -18.30 4.51 4.78
C SER A 374 -17.07 5.02 5.49
N GLY A 375 -16.27 5.88 4.84
CA GLY A 375 -14.98 6.32 5.34
C GLY A 375 -13.89 5.24 5.27
N VAL A 376 -12.85 5.44 6.04
CA VAL A 376 -11.71 4.51 6.18
C VAL A 376 -11.54 4.04 7.62
N GLY A 377 -10.78 2.96 7.81
CA GLY A 377 -10.23 2.55 9.10
C GLY A 377 -8.81 3.08 9.31
N ASN A 378 -7.93 2.23 9.86
CA ASN A 378 -6.49 2.48 9.86
C ASN A 378 -5.83 2.03 8.56
N GLN A 379 -6.57 1.32 7.72
CA GLN A 379 -6.12 0.81 6.43
C GLN A 379 -7.22 0.94 5.39
N VAL A 380 -6.84 1.27 4.17
CA VAL A 380 -7.60 1.14 2.93
C VAL A 380 -6.70 0.40 1.95
N VAL A 381 -7.26 -0.42 1.09
CA VAL A 381 -6.47 -1.19 0.13
C VAL A 381 -7.01 -0.96 -1.27
N VAL A 382 -6.14 -0.56 -2.17
CA VAL A 382 -6.37 -0.47 -3.61
C VAL A 382 -5.86 -1.76 -4.25
N GLY A 383 -6.72 -2.46 -4.98
CA GLY A 383 -6.34 -3.71 -5.62
C GLY A 383 -7.42 -4.20 -6.58
N GLU A 384 -7.05 -5.06 -7.49
CA GLU A 384 -7.95 -5.64 -8.46
C GLU A 384 -8.70 -6.82 -7.80
N ILE A 385 -10.03 -6.80 -7.82
CA ILE A 385 -10.88 -7.78 -7.13
C ILE A 385 -11.69 -8.64 -8.12
N ASP A 386 -12.18 -8.05 -9.22
CA ASP A 386 -13.12 -8.74 -10.11
C ASP A 386 -12.50 -9.33 -11.38
N GLY A 387 -11.21 -9.18 -11.60
CA GLY A 387 -10.47 -9.74 -12.73
C GLY A 387 -10.62 -8.95 -14.03
N ASP A 388 -11.10 -7.70 -13.98
CA ASP A 388 -11.36 -6.89 -15.15
C ASP A 388 -10.19 -5.96 -15.55
N GLY A 389 -9.12 -5.97 -14.75
CA GLY A 389 -7.89 -5.20 -14.98
C GLY A 389 -7.97 -3.75 -14.49
N ARG A 390 -9.03 -3.36 -13.80
CA ARG A 390 -9.18 -2.06 -13.13
C ARG A 390 -9.03 -2.22 -11.61
N LEU A 391 -8.53 -1.17 -10.97
CA LEU A 391 -8.32 -1.22 -9.53
C LEU A 391 -9.62 -0.91 -8.78
N ASP A 392 -9.94 -1.78 -7.84
CA ASP A 392 -11.01 -1.65 -6.87
C ASP A 392 -10.46 -1.18 -5.53
N ILE A 393 -11.34 -0.96 -4.56
CA ILE A 393 -10.96 -0.50 -3.23
C ILE A 393 -11.68 -1.34 -2.17
N ALA A 394 -10.94 -1.74 -1.12
CA ALA A 394 -11.51 -2.34 0.08
C ALA A 394 -11.25 -1.46 1.31
N SER A 395 -12.22 -1.40 2.22
CA SER A 395 -12.13 -0.69 3.50
C SER A 395 -12.87 -1.45 4.60
N ALA A 396 -12.27 -1.49 5.79
CA ALA A 396 -12.95 -1.95 6.99
C ALA A 396 -12.78 -0.92 8.11
N ASN A 397 -13.88 -0.63 8.82
CA ASN A 397 -13.90 0.43 9.82
C ASN A 397 -15.11 0.28 10.76
N LYS A 398 -15.36 1.29 11.58
CA LYS A 398 -16.47 1.31 12.56
C LYS A 398 -17.87 1.29 11.94
N HIS A 399 -18.01 1.44 10.63
CA HIS A 399 -19.28 1.33 9.89
C HIS A 399 -19.46 -0.04 9.23
N GLY A 400 -18.43 -0.86 9.15
CA GLY A 400 -18.51 -2.18 8.52
C GLY A 400 -17.32 -2.53 7.63
N VAL A 401 -17.53 -3.51 6.76
CA VAL A 401 -16.58 -4.00 5.76
C VAL A 401 -17.16 -3.76 4.37
N PHE A 402 -16.39 -3.10 3.51
CA PHE A 402 -16.86 -2.59 2.23
C PHE A 402 -15.89 -2.95 1.10
N VAL A 403 -16.45 -3.16 -0.09
CA VAL A 403 -15.74 -3.16 -1.36
C VAL A 403 -16.37 -2.09 -2.25
N PHE A 404 -15.55 -1.36 -2.98
CA PHE A 404 -15.93 -0.38 -3.99
C PHE A 404 -15.41 -0.86 -5.33
N VAL A 405 -16.30 -1.41 -6.15
CA VAL A 405 -15.95 -2.01 -7.44
C VAL A 405 -16.01 -0.95 -8.51
N GLN A 406 -14.93 -0.78 -9.25
CA GLN A 406 -14.83 0.18 -10.36
C GLN A 406 -15.69 -0.26 -11.55
N ARG A 407 -16.40 0.69 -12.22
CA ARG A 407 -17.29 0.42 -13.37
C ARG A 407 -17.14 1.44 -14.50
#